data_eff31ea5a8c8a003db90acab76fbb590
#
_entry.id   eff31ea5a8c8a003db90acab76fbb590
#
_cell.length_a   1.000
_cell.length_b   1.000
_cell.length_c   1.000
_cell.angle_alpha   90.00
_cell.angle_beta   90.00
_cell.angle_gamma   90.00
#
_symmetry.space_group_name_H-M   'P 1'
#
loop_
_entity.id
_entity.type
_entity.pdbx_description
1 polymer ?
#
loop_
_entity_poly.entity_id
_entity_poly.type
_entity_poly.pdbx_seq_one_letter_code
_entity_poly.pdbx_strand_id
1 'polypeptide(L)'
;MTPTPEDALICHPDTGFITVAGDEACAFLQSIVTANVETLAVGACRPSALLTPQGRVLIDMMVYRLGESRFLLRSDAARRDDLFTRLRRYRLRRPIDLAVEPDIRLLLIPGVPTPDMDGVLGSINPIMACPDPRSSSLGTHCLVEARDLPAKSGRIDRWHTKRIAAAIPEGPVDLTPERALMLEAGLDRLGAVDFDKGCYVGQEVTARTHYRGLVKRRLVPLIVRGAPPPVDSEIIVNEKSIGNSKTSAPYTIPASATPNHNSQNHDGQNHDSQSLPDLPSSICLALLKLSDIHLVLDDEAHNRLSVNGEAAELALPDWMLPLPRPAKA
;
A
#
# COMPACT_ATOMS: atom_id res chain seq x y z
N MET A 1 -25.43 2.64 -7.23
CA MET A 1 -25.67 1.18 -7.37
C MET A 1 -24.97 0.51 -6.20
N THR A 2 -25.70 -0.16 -5.36
CA THR A 2 -25.13 -1.06 -4.34
C THR A 2 -24.38 -2.17 -5.08
N PRO A 3 -23.09 -2.43 -4.77
CA PRO A 3 -22.36 -3.54 -5.40
C PRO A 3 -23.10 -4.85 -5.14
N THR A 4 -23.19 -5.70 -6.16
CA THR A 4 -23.70 -7.05 -5.95
C THR A 4 -22.78 -7.77 -4.95
N PRO A 5 -23.30 -8.69 -4.11
CA PRO A 5 -22.46 -9.43 -3.16
C PRO A 5 -21.25 -10.11 -3.82
N GLU A 6 -21.37 -10.55 -5.07
CA GLU A 6 -20.29 -11.17 -5.85
C GLU A 6 -19.16 -10.18 -6.22
N ASP A 7 -19.45 -8.88 -6.33
CA ASP A 7 -18.47 -7.83 -6.58
C ASP A 7 -17.79 -7.32 -5.30
N ALA A 8 -18.31 -7.68 -4.15
CA ALA A 8 -17.82 -7.20 -2.87
C ALA A 8 -16.58 -7.96 -2.38
N LEU A 9 -16.44 -9.25 -2.75
CA LEU A 9 -15.35 -10.13 -2.32
C LEU A 9 -14.28 -10.20 -3.40
N ILE A 10 -13.05 -9.82 -3.09
CA ILE A 10 -11.91 -9.88 -4.01
C ILE A 10 -10.90 -10.87 -3.43
N CYS A 11 -10.69 -12.02 -4.08
CA CYS A 11 -9.59 -12.91 -3.73
C CYS A 11 -8.27 -12.30 -4.23
N HIS A 12 -7.31 -12.09 -3.31
CA HIS A 12 -5.98 -11.60 -3.67
C HIS A 12 -5.14 -12.78 -4.16
N PRO A 13 -4.75 -12.84 -5.43
CA PRO A 13 -4.08 -14.01 -6.01
C PRO A 13 -2.63 -14.15 -5.54
N ASP A 14 -1.94 -13.03 -5.36
CA ASP A 14 -0.49 -12.97 -5.19
C ASP A 14 -0.10 -12.86 -3.70
N THR A 15 -0.66 -13.74 -2.86
CA THR A 15 -0.36 -13.77 -1.42
C THR A 15 0.25 -15.09 -0.99
N GLY A 16 1.32 -14.99 -0.20
CA GLY A 16 1.95 -16.12 0.47
C GLY A 16 1.86 -15.98 1.98
N PHE A 17 1.61 -17.09 2.68
CA PHE A 17 1.38 -17.11 4.12
C PHE A 17 2.37 -17.99 4.85
N ILE A 18 2.80 -17.53 6.03
CA ILE A 18 3.68 -18.25 6.96
C ILE A 18 3.14 -18.10 8.38
N THR A 19 2.88 -19.21 9.05
CA THR A 19 2.61 -19.24 10.49
C THR A 19 3.91 -19.13 11.27
N VAL A 20 3.88 -18.33 12.34
CA VAL A 20 4.89 -18.24 13.40
C VAL A 20 4.19 -18.49 14.72
N ALA A 21 4.51 -19.60 15.40
CA ALA A 21 3.83 -20.02 16.62
C ALA A 21 4.82 -20.46 17.71
N GLY A 22 4.35 -20.46 18.96
CA GLY A 22 5.11 -20.84 20.15
C GLY A 22 5.31 -19.69 21.12
N ASP A 23 5.69 -19.99 22.35
CA ASP A 23 5.72 -19.01 23.46
C ASP A 23 6.68 -17.85 23.19
N GLU A 24 7.73 -18.06 22.41
CA GLU A 24 8.66 -17.00 22.02
C GLU A 24 8.33 -16.33 20.67
N ALA A 25 7.21 -16.67 20.01
CA ALA A 25 6.87 -16.15 18.69
C ALA A 25 6.75 -14.62 18.67
N CYS A 26 6.09 -14.05 19.70
CA CYS A 26 5.94 -12.61 19.83
C CYS A 26 7.31 -11.91 19.98
N ALA A 27 8.12 -12.34 20.93
CA ALA A 27 9.44 -11.76 21.17
C ALA A 27 10.40 -11.95 19.98
N PHE A 28 10.27 -13.07 19.27
CA PHE A 28 11.02 -13.31 18.05
C PHE A 28 10.65 -12.30 16.96
N LEU A 29 9.38 -12.18 16.63
CA LEU A 29 8.92 -11.23 15.62
C LEU A 29 9.26 -9.79 16.03
N GLN A 30 9.06 -9.42 17.32
CA GLN A 30 9.42 -8.12 17.86
C GLN A 30 10.89 -7.75 17.58
N SER A 31 11.79 -8.71 17.60
CA SER A 31 13.23 -8.47 17.39
C SER A 31 13.67 -8.37 15.91
N ILE A 32 12.81 -8.72 14.94
CA ILE A 32 13.20 -8.77 13.53
C ILE A 32 12.36 -7.91 12.59
N VAL A 33 11.09 -7.62 12.91
CA VAL A 33 10.22 -6.82 12.06
C VAL A 33 10.15 -5.36 12.52
N THR A 34 9.78 -4.45 11.64
CA THR A 34 9.78 -3.00 11.90
C THR A 34 8.63 -2.53 12.78
N ALA A 35 7.49 -3.20 12.73
CA ALA A 35 6.32 -2.85 13.54
C ALA A 35 6.41 -3.42 14.96
N ASN A 36 5.70 -2.80 15.91
CA ASN A 36 5.55 -3.33 17.26
C ASN A 36 4.47 -4.42 17.29
N VAL A 37 4.88 -5.67 17.45
CA VAL A 37 3.97 -6.82 17.49
C VAL A 37 3.52 -7.18 18.90
N GLU A 38 4.20 -6.69 19.94
CA GLU A 38 3.80 -6.91 21.34
C GLU A 38 2.48 -6.21 21.66
N THR A 39 2.29 -5.01 21.11
CA THR A 39 1.06 -4.21 21.30
C THR A 39 -0.04 -4.53 20.29
N LEU A 40 0.17 -5.48 19.38
CA LEU A 40 -0.84 -5.91 18.43
C LEU A 40 -1.88 -6.78 19.14
N ALA A 41 -3.15 -6.39 19.11
CA ALA A 41 -4.22 -7.18 19.73
C ALA A 41 -4.47 -8.50 18.97
N VAL A 42 -4.93 -9.54 19.68
CA VAL A 42 -5.45 -10.77 19.06
C VAL A 42 -6.66 -10.39 18.19
N GLY A 43 -6.74 -10.94 16.99
CA GLY A 43 -7.77 -10.57 16.00
C GLY A 43 -7.47 -9.31 15.20
N ALA A 44 -6.31 -8.69 15.36
CA ALA A 44 -5.88 -7.52 14.60
C ALA A 44 -4.71 -7.83 13.65
N CYS A 45 -4.45 -6.89 12.73
CA CYS A 45 -3.30 -6.97 11.85
C CYS A 45 -2.51 -5.65 11.82
N ARG A 46 -1.24 -5.72 11.39
CA ARG A 46 -0.36 -4.55 11.29
C ARG A 46 0.62 -4.70 10.13
N PRO A 47 0.79 -3.66 9.28
CA PRO A 47 1.83 -3.68 8.26
C PRO A 47 3.22 -3.66 8.89
N SER A 48 4.18 -4.28 8.24
CA SER A 48 5.56 -4.37 8.73
C SER A 48 6.52 -4.71 7.60
N ALA A 49 7.82 -4.79 7.89
CA ALA A 49 8.82 -5.26 6.96
C ALA A 49 10.00 -5.93 7.65
N LEU A 50 10.72 -6.78 6.91
CA LEU A 50 12.12 -7.12 7.19
C LEU A 50 13.02 -6.15 6.43
N LEU A 51 14.10 -5.71 7.09
CA LEU A 51 15.07 -4.79 6.51
C LEU A 51 16.45 -5.43 6.40
N THR A 52 17.27 -4.86 5.50
CA THR A 52 18.72 -5.04 5.53
C THR A 52 19.33 -4.26 6.70
N PRO A 53 20.56 -4.56 7.14
CA PRO A 53 21.28 -3.72 8.11
C PRO A 53 21.39 -2.25 7.72
N GLN A 54 21.34 -1.95 6.40
CA GLN A 54 21.36 -0.59 5.85
C GLN A 54 19.95 0.07 5.80
N GLY A 55 18.93 -0.54 6.43
CA GLY A 55 17.57 -0.01 6.50
C GLY A 55 16.77 -0.08 5.19
N ARG A 56 17.20 -0.92 4.25
CA ARG A 56 16.46 -1.16 2.99
C ARG A 56 15.42 -2.24 3.18
N VAL A 57 14.26 -2.08 2.57
CA VAL A 57 13.20 -3.11 2.58
C VAL A 57 13.71 -4.37 1.89
N LEU A 58 13.65 -5.49 2.57
CA LEU A 58 13.85 -6.83 2.01
C LEU A 58 12.51 -7.40 1.56
N ILE A 59 11.55 -7.46 2.49
CA ILE A 59 10.22 -8.01 2.27
C ILE A 59 9.25 -7.21 3.13
N ASP A 60 8.24 -6.63 2.51
CA ASP A 60 7.08 -6.07 3.18
C ASP A 60 6.07 -7.17 3.52
N MET A 61 5.33 -6.98 4.58
CA MET A 61 4.36 -7.97 5.04
C MET A 61 3.24 -7.35 5.86
N MET A 62 2.14 -8.10 5.98
CA MET A 62 1.12 -7.87 6.99
C MET A 62 1.26 -8.94 8.07
N VAL A 63 1.32 -8.53 9.33
CA VAL A 63 1.36 -9.40 10.50
C VAL A 63 -0.04 -9.48 11.07
N TYR A 64 -0.63 -10.67 11.13
CA TYR A 64 -1.91 -10.95 11.78
C TYR A 64 -1.65 -11.70 13.09
N ARG A 65 -2.31 -11.30 14.18
CA ARG A 65 -2.23 -12.02 15.45
C ARG A 65 -3.46 -12.91 15.62
N LEU A 66 -3.29 -14.21 15.39
CA LEU A 66 -4.38 -15.19 15.45
C LEU A 66 -4.67 -15.67 16.88
N GLY A 67 -3.72 -15.49 17.81
CA GLY A 67 -3.82 -15.90 19.21
C GLY A 67 -2.65 -15.35 20.02
N GLU A 68 -2.58 -15.66 21.31
CA GLU A 68 -1.55 -15.15 22.21
C GLU A 68 -0.13 -15.47 21.70
N SER A 69 0.09 -16.69 21.23
CA SER A 69 1.39 -17.20 20.75
C SER A 69 1.36 -17.58 19.28
N ARG A 70 0.40 -17.11 18.50
CA ARG A 70 0.25 -17.50 17.09
C ARG A 70 0.05 -16.30 16.20
N PHE A 71 0.93 -16.15 15.23
CA PHE A 71 0.94 -15.10 14.22
C PHE A 71 0.90 -15.71 12.82
N LEU A 72 0.30 -14.97 11.88
CA LEU A 72 0.34 -15.26 10.45
C LEU A 72 0.97 -14.09 9.74
N LEU A 73 1.98 -14.35 8.92
CA LEU A 73 2.63 -13.34 8.09
C LEU A 73 2.14 -13.52 6.66
N ARG A 74 1.63 -12.43 6.06
CA ARG A 74 1.30 -12.36 4.64
C ARG A 74 2.36 -11.52 3.92
N SER A 75 2.98 -12.09 2.90
CA SER A 75 3.83 -11.37 1.94
C SER A 75 3.33 -11.57 0.51
N ASP A 76 3.98 -10.93 -0.46
CA ASP A 76 3.85 -11.34 -1.86
C ASP A 76 4.22 -12.82 -2.02
N ALA A 77 3.45 -13.54 -2.85
CA ALA A 77 3.62 -15.00 -3.04
C ALA A 77 5.02 -15.35 -3.54
N ALA A 78 5.59 -14.56 -4.44
CA ALA A 78 6.94 -14.75 -4.97
C ALA A 78 8.04 -14.54 -3.92
N ARG A 79 7.72 -13.86 -2.80
CA ARG A 79 8.66 -13.57 -1.71
C ARG A 79 8.50 -14.50 -0.51
N ARG A 80 7.46 -15.33 -0.47
CA ARG A 80 7.14 -16.22 0.65
C ARG A 80 8.30 -17.15 1.03
N ASP A 81 8.92 -17.80 0.07
CA ASP A 81 9.96 -18.79 0.35
C ASP A 81 11.28 -18.13 0.80
N ASP A 82 11.60 -16.93 0.29
CA ASP A 82 12.69 -16.10 0.80
C ASP A 82 12.41 -15.64 2.23
N LEU A 83 11.18 -15.19 2.51
CA LEU A 83 10.75 -14.85 3.87
C LEU A 83 10.91 -16.04 4.82
N PHE A 84 10.39 -17.21 4.45
CA PHE A 84 10.51 -18.44 5.26
C PHE A 84 11.97 -18.81 5.55
N THR A 85 12.83 -18.73 4.54
CA THR A 85 14.25 -19.02 4.67
C THR A 85 14.94 -18.05 5.65
N ARG A 86 14.61 -16.76 5.58
CA ARG A 86 15.15 -15.73 6.49
C ARG A 86 14.66 -15.95 7.92
N LEU A 87 13.36 -16.19 8.11
CA LEU A 87 12.80 -16.51 9.43
C LEU A 87 13.49 -17.72 10.07
N ARG A 88 13.72 -18.79 9.30
CA ARG A 88 14.47 -19.97 9.79
C ARG A 88 15.88 -19.64 10.23
N ARG A 89 16.58 -18.74 9.52
CA ARG A 89 17.93 -18.29 9.91
C ARG A 89 17.90 -17.46 11.18
N TYR A 90 16.94 -16.55 11.33
CA TYR A 90 16.81 -15.71 12.52
C TYR A 90 16.29 -16.48 13.75
N ARG A 91 15.55 -17.57 13.55
CA ARG A 91 15.02 -18.40 14.63
C ARG A 91 16.11 -18.95 15.53
N LEU A 92 17.25 -19.35 14.96
CA LEU A 92 18.35 -19.99 15.68
C LEU A 92 17.86 -21.22 16.46
N ARG A 93 17.93 -21.17 17.82
CA ARG A 93 17.50 -22.22 18.74
C ARG A 93 16.21 -21.88 19.50
N ARG A 94 15.51 -20.81 19.12
CA ARG A 94 14.27 -20.45 19.79
C ARG A 94 13.20 -21.53 19.58
N PRO A 95 12.42 -21.86 20.64
CA PRO A 95 11.32 -22.83 20.55
C PRO A 95 10.08 -22.21 19.89
N ILE A 96 10.17 -21.97 18.60
CA ILE A 96 9.07 -21.49 17.77
C ILE A 96 8.89 -22.39 16.56
N ASP A 97 7.67 -22.55 16.12
CA ASP A 97 7.29 -23.28 14.94
C ASP A 97 7.09 -22.31 13.77
N LEU A 98 7.61 -22.69 12.61
CA LEU A 98 7.47 -21.97 11.35
C LEU A 98 6.87 -22.93 10.32
N ALA A 99 5.74 -22.56 9.74
CA ALA A 99 5.09 -23.35 8.70
C ALA A 99 4.65 -22.47 7.54
N VAL A 100 4.83 -22.95 6.32
CA VAL A 100 4.19 -22.36 5.12
C VAL A 100 2.75 -22.84 5.11
N GLU A 101 1.83 -21.91 4.88
CA GLU A 101 0.38 -22.18 4.84
C GLU A 101 -0.12 -22.10 3.38
N PRO A 102 -0.13 -23.22 2.64
CA PRO A 102 -0.46 -23.22 1.22
C PRO A 102 -1.97 -23.05 0.98
N ASP A 103 -2.80 -23.32 1.98
CA ASP A 103 -4.25 -23.35 1.86
C ASP A 103 -4.94 -22.10 2.40
N ILE A 104 -4.23 -21.16 3.00
CA ILE A 104 -4.79 -19.88 3.41
C ILE A 104 -4.91 -18.94 2.22
N ARG A 105 -6.02 -18.21 2.16
CA ARG A 105 -6.30 -17.18 1.15
C ARG A 105 -6.74 -15.88 1.82
N LEU A 106 -6.48 -14.77 1.13
CA LEU A 106 -6.96 -13.45 1.52
C LEU A 106 -8.13 -13.04 0.65
N LEU A 107 -9.29 -12.85 1.28
CA LEU A 107 -10.40 -12.11 0.69
C LEU A 107 -10.32 -10.66 1.17
N LEU A 108 -10.42 -9.75 0.25
CA LEU A 108 -10.49 -8.32 0.47
C LEU A 108 -11.96 -7.89 0.32
N ILE A 109 -12.46 -7.11 1.27
CA ILE A 109 -13.85 -6.62 1.30
C ILE A 109 -13.80 -5.09 1.33
N PRO A 110 -13.60 -4.42 0.17
CA PRO A 110 -13.37 -2.99 0.12
C PRO A 110 -14.58 -2.19 0.59
N GLY A 111 -14.34 -1.26 1.55
CA GLY A 111 -15.37 -0.31 2.02
C GLY A 111 -16.41 -0.90 2.96
N VAL A 112 -16.26 -2.16 3.39
CA VAL A 112 -17.15 -2.80 4.37
C VAL A 112 -16.45 -2.85 5.73
N PRO A 113 -17.01 -2.25 6.79
CA PRO A 113 -16.51 -2.41 8.15
C PRO A 113 -16.67 -3.85 8.64
N THR A 114 -15.75 -4.29 9.49
CA THR A 114 -15.75 -5.66 10.04
C THR A 114 -17.08 -6.09 10.71
N PRO A 115 -17.81 -5.24 11.46
CA PRO A 115 -19.08 -5.65 12.09
C PRO A 115 -20.20 -6.00 11.10
N ASP A 116 -20.16 -5.52 9.88
CA ASP A 116 -21.25 -5.67 8.90
C ASP A 116 -21.00 -6.82 7.90
N MET A 117 -20.12 -7.75 8.25
CA MET A 117 -19.64 -8.76 7.30
C MET A 117 -20.59 -9.96 7.11
N ASP A 118 -21.45 -10.26 8.06
CA ASP A 118 -22.31 -11.47 8.01
C ASP A 118 -23.17 -11.52 6.73
N GLY A 119 -23.67 -10.37 6.30
CA GLY A 119 -24.44 -10.26 5.05
C GLY A 119 -23.59 -10.39 3.77
N VAL A 120 -22.28 -10.19 3.85
CA VAL A 120 -21.34 -10.22 2.72
C VAL A 120 -20.67 -11.59 2.59
N LEU A 121 -20.31 -12.20 3.71
CA LEU A 121 -19.62 -13.50 3.75
C LEU A 121 -20.57 -14.69 3.50
N GLY A 122 -21.86 -14.57 3.84
CA GLY A 122 -22.82 -15.65 3.68
C GLY A 122 -22.40 -16.91 4.44
N SER A 123 -22.05 -17.98 3.72
CA SER A 123 -21.59 -19.25 4.30
C SER A 123 -20.09 -19.35 4.53
N ILE A 124 -19.32 -18.32 4.22
CA ILE A 124 -17.85 -18.31 4.41
C ILE A 124 -17.55 -18.17 5.90
N ASN A 125 -16.78 -19.14 6.44
CA ASN A 125 -16.32 -19.10 7.83
C ASN A 125 -14.85 -18.62 7.87
N PRO A 126 -14.57 -17.36 8.26
CA PRO A 126 -13.21 -16.83 8.25
C PRO A 126 -12.39 -17.40 9.40
N ILE A 127 -11.09 -17.67 9.13
CA ILE A 127 -10.09 -17.90 10.16
C ILE A 127 -9.95 -16.65 11.02
N MET A 128 -9.97 -15.49 10.37
CA MET A 128 -9.89 -14.18 10.99
C MET A 128 -10.41 -13.12 10.02
N ALA A 129 -11.05 -12.09 10.56
CA ALA A 129 -11.42 -10.90 9.82
C ALA A 129 -11.05 -9.65 10.63
N CYS A 130 -10.40 -8.68 9.97
CA CYS A 130 -10.00 -7.43 10.61
C CYS A 130 -9.96 -6.28 9.60
N PRO A 131 -10.18 -5.03 10.04
CA PRO A 131 -10.04 -3.88 9.15
C PRO A 131 -8.58 -3.74 8.67
N ASP A 132 -8.39 -3.23 7.45
CA ASP A 132 -7.05 -2.84 6.99
C ASP A 132 -6.59 -1.62 7.79
N PRO A 133 -5.49 -1.72 8.58
CA PRO A 133 -5.05 -0.64 9.45
C PRO A 133 -4.42 0.54 8.68
N ARG A 134 -4.11 0.37 7.40
CA ARG A 134 -3.45 1.38 6.57
C ARG A 134 -4.41 2.47 6.10
N SER A 135 -5.68 2.11 5.86
CA SER A 135 -6.74 3.06 5.49
C SER A 135 -8.12 2.43 5.65
N SER A 136 -9.06 3.15 6.24
CA SER A 136 -10.46 2.72 6.33
C SER A 136 -11.13 2.52 4.96
N SER A 137 -10.66 3.21 3.93
CA SER A 137 -11.18 3.07 2.56
C SER A 137 -10.88 1.69 1.94
N LEU A 138 -9.89 0.97 2.47
CA LEU A 138 -9.53 -0.37 2.00
C LEU A 138 -10.48 -1.46 2.53
N GLY A 139 -11.23 -1.18 3.61
CA GLY A 139 -12.20 -2.11 4.17
C GLY A 139 -11.56 -3.20 5.02
N THR A 140 -11.96 -4.45 4.81
CA THR A 140 -11.63 -5.59 5.68
C THR A 140 -10.80 -6.64 4.97
N HIS A 141 -9.79 -7.15 5.68
CA HIS A 141 -9.08 -8.38 5.36
C HIS A 141 -9.82 -9.57 5.97
N CYS A 142 -10.12 -10.57 5.18
CA CYS A 142 -10.75 -11.80 5.61
C CYS A 142 -9.86 -12.98 5.22
N LEU A 143 -9.28 -13.66 6.21
CA LEU A 143 -8.46 -14.85 6.01
C LEU A 143 -9.35 -16.07 6.00
N VAL A 144 -9.28 -16.87 4.94
CA VAL A 144 -10.11 -18.08 4.76
C VAL A 144 -9.26 -19.25 4.31
N GLU A 145 -9.77 -20.46 4.46
CA GLU A 145 -9.18 -21.61 3.79
C GLU A 145 -9.56 -21.65 2.31
N ALA A 146 -8.68 -22.18 1.48
CA ALA A 146 -8.88 -22.24 0.02
C ALA A 146 -10.20 -22.94 -0.38
N ARG A 147 -10.65 -23.92 0.42
CA ARG A 147 -11.92 -24.63 0.21
C ARG A 147 -13.17 -23.75 0.44
N ASP A 148 -13.02 -22.67 1.20
CA ASP A 148 -14.12 -21.77 1.56
C ASP A 148 -14.14 -20.51 0.66
N LEU A 149 -13.35 -20.51 -0.42
CA LEU A 149 -13.38 -19.42 -1.39
C LEU A 149 -14.73 -19.37 -2.11
N PRO A 150 -15.28 -18.17 -2.35
CA PRO A 150 -16.46 -18.01 -3.17
C PRO A 150 -16.21 -18.49 -4.60
N ALA A 151 -17.23 -19.05 -5.25
CA ALA A 151 -17.14 -19.53 -6.64
C ALA A 151 -16.79 -18.40 -7.64
N LYS A 152 -17.13 -17.16 -7.29
CA LYS A 152 -16.80 -15.94 -8.04
C LYS A 152 -16.12 -14.94 -7.15
N SER A 153 -15.19 -14.21 -7.71
CA SER A 153 -14.43 -13.15 -7.06
C SER A 153 -14.48 -11.88 -7.90
N GLY A 154 -14.54 -10.74 -7.24
CA GLY A 154 -14.37 -9.46 -7.88
C GLY A 154 -12.95 -9.31 -8.49
N ARG A 155 -12.80 -8.31 -9.35
CA ARG A 155 -11.53 -8.05 -10.05
C ARG A 155 -10.50 -7.43 -9.10
N ILE A 156 -9.29 -7.95 -9.10
CA ILE A 156 -8.18 -7.46 -8.28
C ILE A 156 -7.77 -6.02 -8.66
N ASP A 157 -8.00 -5.58 -9.90
CA ASP A 157 -7.75 -4.21 -10.35
C ASP A 157 -8.48 -3.19 -9.46
N ARG A 158 -9.70 -3.52 -8.98
CA ARG A 158 -10.47 -2.63 -8.08
C ARG A 158 -9.76 -2.42 -6.75
N TRP A 159 -9.09 -3.44 -6.25
CA TRP A 159 -8.23 -3.33 -5.07
C TRP A 159 -7.01 -2.46 -5.36
N HIS A 160 -6.30 -2.75 -6.45
CA HIS A 160 -5.13 -1.96 -6.83
C HIS A 160 -5.48 -0.49 -7.03
N THR A 161 -6.59 -0.19 -7.70
CA THR A 161 -7.09 1.18 -7.84
C THR A 161 -7.26 1.87 -6.49
N LYS A 162 -7.93 1.22 -5.52
CA LYS A 162 -8.18 1.79 -4.19
C LYS A 162 -6.90 2.00 -3.39
N ARG A 163 -5.99 0.99 -3.34
CA ARG A 163 -4.76 1.12 -2.58
C ARG A 163 -3.82 2.17 -3.17
N ILE A 164 -3.74 2.27 -4.52
CA ILE A 164 -2.95 3.29 -5.20
C ILE A 164 -3.50 4.68 -4.89
N ALA A 165 -4.82 4.88 -4.99
CA ALA A 165 -5.47 6.14 -4.65
C ALA A 165 -5.25 6.53 -3.17
N ALA A 166 -5.19 5.54 -2.28
CA ALA A 166 -4.82 5.75 -0.88
C ALA A 166 -3.30 5.88 -0.64
N ALA A 167 -2.47 5.89 -1.68
CA ALA A 167 -1.01 5.93 -1.63
C ALA A 167 -0.39 4.79 -0.80
N ILE A 168 -0.95 3.59 -0.88
CA ILE A 168 -0.50 2.42 -0.10
C ILE A 168 0.33 1.52 -0.99
N PRO A 169 1.65 1.42 -0.76
CA PRO A 169 2.54 0.52 -1.48
C PRO A 169 2.34 -0.93 -1.04
N GLU A 170 2.58 -1.86 -1.94
CA GLU A 170 2.52 -3.29 -1.67
C GLU A 170 3.40 -4.07 -2.64
N GLY A 171 4.16 -5.03 -2.09
CA GLY A 171 4.95 -5.96 -2.87
C GLY A 171 6.20 -5.39 -3.55
N PRO A 172 6.93 -6.24 -4.28
CA PRO A 172 8.27 -5.91 -4.79
C PRO A 172 8.28 -4.87 -5.92
N VAL A 173 7.16 -4.60 -6.56
CA VAL A 173 7.05 -3.57 -7.59
C VAL A 173 7.12 -2.17 -6.98
N ASP A 174 6.32 -1.92 -5.92
CA ASP A 174 6.31 -0.63 -5.23
C ASP A 174 7.51 -0.48 -4.29
N LEU A 175 7.87 -1.57 -3.62
CA LEU A 175 8.93 -1.65 -2.62
C LEU A 175 10.08 -2.50 -3.12
N THR A 176 10.78 -2.02 -4.15
CA THR A 176 11.89 -2.77 -4.78
C THR A 176 12.86 -3.29 -3.71
N PRO A 177 13.04 -4.63 -3.60
CA PRO A 177 13.88 -5.24 -2.57
C PRO A 177 15.30 -4.68 -2.57
N GLU A 178 15.87 -4.49 -1.38
CA GLU A 178 17.21 -3.96 -1.12
C GLU A 178 17.46 -2.54 -1.65
N ARG A 179 16.43 -1.89 -2.21
CA ARG A 179 16.50 -0.50 -2.72
C ARG A 179 15.54 0.44 -2.01
N ALA A 180 14.29 0.01 -1.80
CA ALA A 180 13.28 0.85 -1.19
C ALA A 180 13.61 1.21 0.27
N LEU A 181 13.25 2.42 0.69
CA LEU A 181 13.31 2.87 2.07
C LEU A 181 11.90 3.03 2.64
N MET A 182 11.68 2.57 3.88
CA MET A 182 10.38 2.63 4.56
C MET A 182 9.77 4.05 4.54
N LEU A 183 10.58 5.05 4.84
CA LEU A 183 10.13 6.44 4.95
C LEU A 183 9.88 7.09 3.59
N GLU A 184 10.62 6.74 2.55
CA GLU A 184 10.32 7.19 1.18
C GLU A 184 8.99 6.64 0.69
N ALA A 185 8.63 5.43 1.12
CA ALA A 185 7.36 4.79 0.82
C ALA A 185 6.19 5.22 1.72
N GLY A 186 6.44 6.06 2.75
CA GLY A 186 5.40 6.49 3.69
C GLY A 186 4.97 5.43 4.70
N LEU A 187 5.68 4.34 4.81
CA LEU A 187 5.31 3.20 5.66
C LEU A 187 5.37 3.52 7.16
N ASP A 188 6.13 4.54 7.56
CA ASP A 188 6.13 5.09 8.91
C ASP A 188 4.76 5.68 9.29
N ARG A 189 4.15 6.44 8.38
CA ARG A 189 2.82 7.04 8.60
C ARG A 189 1.67 6.04 8.47
N LEU A 190 1.93 4.91 7.80
CA LEU A 190 0.97 3.80 7.65
C LEU A 190 1.06 2.79 8.80
N GLY A 191 1.82 3.09 9.87
CA GLY A 191 1.93 2.24 11.05
C GLY A 191 2.81 1.00 10.87
N ALA A 192 3.63 0.95 9.81
CA ALA A 192 4.52 -0.18 9.56
C ALA A 192 5.88 -0.09 10.28
N VAL A 193 6.17 1.05 10.92
CA VAL A 193 7.41 1.28 11.68
C VAL A 193 7.05 1.81 13.07
N ASP A 194 7.61 1.20 14.09
CA ASP A 194 7.58 1.73 15.46
C ASP A 194 9.00 2.17 15.84
N PHE A 195 9.15 3.44 16.19
CA PHE A 195 10.44 4.04 16.56
C PHE A 195 10.74 3.90 18.06
N ASP A 196 9.73 3.58 18.88
CA ASP A 196 9.82 3.48 20.35
C ASP A 196 9.94 2.02 20.80
N LYS A 197 9.81 1.04 19.90
CA LYS A 197 10.05 -0.37 20.20
C LYS A 197 11.54 -0.68 20.37
N GLY A 198 11.82 -1.86 20.95
CA GLY A 198 13.20 -2.39 21.06
C GLY A 198 13.90 -2.58 19.71
N CYS A 199 15.17 -3.00 19.76
CA CYS A 199 16.04 -3.12 18.59
C CYS A 199 15.54 -4.14 17.56
N TYR A 200 15.67 -3.80 16.28
CA TYR A 200 15.47 -4.68 15.13
C TYR A 200 16.51 -4.38 14.04
N VAL A 201 16.66 -5.30 13.08
CA VAL A 201 17.64 -5.14 12.00
C VAL A 201 17.30 -3.93 11.12
N GLY A 202 18.26 -3.02 10.91
CA GLY A 202 18.10 -1.81 10.08
C GLY A 202 17.50 -0.60 10.80
N GLN A 203 17.19 -0.71 12.11
CA GLN A 203 16.56 0.35 12.88
C GLN A 203 17.41 1.63 12.91
N GLU A 204 18.73 1.53 13.11
CA GLU A 204 19.59 2.71 13.26
C GLU A 204 19.47 3.67 12.07
N VAL A 205 19.56 3.14 10.85
CA VAL A 205 19.45 3.96 9.63
C VAL A 205 18.04 4.51 9.46
N THR A 206 17.01 3.70 9.75
CA THR A 206 15.60 4.09 9.65
C THR A 206 15.27 5.20 10.65
N ALA A 207 15.63 5.04 11.92
CA ALA A 207 15.43 6.03 12.96
C ALA A 207 16.22 7.34 12.69
N ARG A 208 17.49 7.21 12.28
CA ARG A 208 18.31 8.37 11.91
C ARG A 208 17.68 9.16 10.75
N THR A 209 17.16 8.49 9.74
CA THR A 209 16.49 9.12 8.60
C THR A 209 15.23 9.87 9.07
N HIS A 210 14.46 9.28 9.97
CA HIS A 210 13.27 9.87 10.55
C HIS A 210 13.59 11.13 11.36
N TYR A 211 14.40 11.00 12.42
CA TYR A 211 14.68 12.11 13.35
C TYR A 211 15.46 13.26 12.74
N ARG A 212 16.26 13.01 11.72
CA ARG A 212 17.02 14.07 11.00
C ARG A 212 16.30 14.60 9.77
N GLY A 213 15.09 14.10 9.45
CA GLY A 213 14.33 14.56 8.28
C GLY A 213 15.06 14.34 6.94
N LEU A 214 15.78 13.22 6.80
CA LEU A 214 16.65 12.97 5.63
C LEU A 214 15.92 12.31 4.45
N VAL A 215 14.59 12.30 4.46
CA VAL A 215 13.78 11.78 3.35
C VAL A 215 13.98 12.68 2.14
N LYS A 216 14.42 12.10 1.02
CA LYS A 216 14.69 12.83 -0.22
C LYS A 216 13.66 12.60 -1.30
N ARG A 217 12.97 11.46 -1.27
CA ARG A 217 11.95 11.04 -2.24
C ARG A 217 10.69 10.66 -1.52
N ARG A 218 9.60 10.63 -2.24
CA ARG A 218 8.31 10.15 -1.74
C ARG A 218 7.60 9.34 -2.82
N LEU A 219 7.03 8.22 -2.41
CA LEU A 219 6.09 7.47 -3.23
C LEU A 219 4.75 8.17 -3.15
N VAL A 220 4.22 8.60 -4.29
CA VAL A 220 2.99 9.39 -4.40
C VAL A 220 2.08 8.83 -5.48
N PRO A 221 0.76 8.94 -5.37
CA PRO A 221 -0.17 8.58 -6.43
C PRO A 221 -0.26 9.69 -7.49
N LEU A 222 -0.32 9.26 -8.76
CA LEU A 222 -0.56 10.11 -9.91
C LEU A 222 -1.78 9.61 -10.67
N ILE A 223 -2.70 10.50 -11.01
CA ILE A 223 -3.74 10.25 -12.01
C ILE A 223 -3.13 10.54 -13.39
N VAL A 224 -3.24 9.59 -14.32
CA VAL A 224 -2.67 9.69 -15.67
C VAL A 224 -3.80 9.63 -16.69
N ARG A 225 -3.76 10.49 -17.70
CA ARG A 225 -4.69 10.44 -18.82
C ARG A 225 -4.33 9.28 -19.73
N GLY A 226 -5.26 8.36 -19.98
CA GLY A 226 -5.03 7.19 -20.82
C GLY A 226 -4.89 5.88 -20.07
N ALA A 227 -4.26 4.89 -20.71
CA ALA A 227 -4.07 3.54 -20.17
C ALA A 227 -3.06 3.53 -19.00
N PRO A 228 -3.14 2.52 -18.09
CA PRO A 228 -2.15 2.35 -17.04
C PRO A 228 -0.72 2.31 -17.59
N PRO A 229 0.17 3.20 -17.12
CA PRO A 229 1.56 3.22 -17.58
C PRO A 229 2.29 1.94 -17.15
N PRO A 230 3.21 1.41 -17.99
CA PRO A 230 4.11 0.33 -17.59
C PRO A 230 4.91 0.71 -16.34
N VAL A 231 5.35 -0.31 -15.60
CA VAL A 231 6.27 -0.13 -14.48
C VAL A 231 7.58 0.49 -14.97
N ASP A 232 8.16 1.38 -14.15
CA ASP A 232 9.38 2.13 -14.44
C ASP A 232 9.27 3.11 -15.63
N SER A 233 8.04 3.46 -16.06
CA SER A 233 7.82 4.56 -17.01
C SER A 233 8.35 5.87 -16.43
N GLU A 234 9.05 6.64 -17.27
CA GLU A 234 9.63 7.90 -16.87
C GLU A 234 8.57 8.96 -16.58
N ILE A 235 8.81 9.74 -15.53
CA ILE A 235 7.95 10.85 -15.11
C ILE A 235 8.71 12.14 -15.35
N ILE A 236 8.07 13.02 -16.11
CA ILE A 236 8.70 14.24 -16.61
C ILE A 236 7.91 15.46 -16.14
N VAL A 237 8.63 16.50 -15.71
CA VAL A 237 8.13 17.86 -15.48
C VAL A 237 9.01 18.82 -16.24
N ASN A 238 8.42 19.62 -17.13
CA ASN A 238 9.14 20.63 -17.93
C ASN A 238 10.43 20.06 -18.56
N GLU A 239 10.28 18.93 -19.28
CA GLU A 239 11.40 18.23 -19.98
C GLU A 239 12.43 17.57 -19.05
N LYS A 240 12.28 17.67 -17.72
CA LYS A 240 13.18 17.06 -16.75
C LYS A 240 12.57 15.78 -16.18
N SER A 241 13.35 14.70 -16.19
CA SER A 241 13.00 13.46 -15.48
C SER A 241 13.09 13.64 -13.96
N ILE A 242 11.97 13.34 -13.27
CA ILE A 242 11.86 13.51 -11.81
C ILE A 242 11.64 12.21 -11.04
N GLY A 243 11.39 11.11 -11.74
CA GLY A 243 11.18 9.80 -11.13
C GLY A 243 10.60 8.78 -12.08
N ASN A 244 10.10 7.67 -11.51
CA ASN A 244 9.54 6.55 -12.27
C ASN A 244 8.26 6.04 -11.64
N SER A 245 7.36 5.53 -12.52
CA SER A 245 6.12 4.86 -12.10
C SER A 245 6.39 3.53 -11.43
N LYS A 246 5.44 3.10 -10.62
CA LYS A 246 5.39 1.79 -9.96
C LYS A 246 4.10 1.07 -10.37
N THR A 247 3.40 0.41 -9.46
CA THR A 247 2.13 -0.24 -9.78
C THR A 247 1.14 0.77 -10.32
N SER A 248 0.41 0.37 -11.37
CA SER A 248 -0.65 1.16 -12.00
C SER A 248 -1.93 0.33 -12.13
N ALA A 249 -3.07 1.02 -12.23
CA ALA A 249 -4.38 0.39 -12.43
C ALA A 249 -5.31 1.32 -13.23
N PRO A 250 -6.34 0.78 -13.91
CA PRO A 250 -7.42 1.60 -14.46
C PRO A 250 -8.08 2.45 -13.37
N TYR A 251 -8.46 3.68 -13.70
CA TYR A 251 -9.09 4.62 -12.76
C TYR A 251 -10.19 5.40 -13.44
N THR A 252 -11.30 5.60 -12.73
CA THR A 252 -12.36 6.53 -13.17
C THR A 252 -12.35 7.70 -12.21
N ILE A 253 -12.13 8.89 -12.74
CA ILE A 253 -12.15 10.12 -11.94
C ILE A 253 -13.58 10.32 -11.42
N PRO A 254 -13.81 10.39 -10.09
CA PRO A 254 -15.13 10.69 -9.56
C PRO A 254 -15.62 12.06 -10.06
N ALA A 255 -16.87 12.17 -10.45
CA ALA A 255 -17.45 13.43 -10.95
C ALA A 255 -17.33 14.60 -9.94
N SER A 256 -17.19 14.29 -8.64
CA SER A 256 -16.95 15.28 -7.58
C SER A 256 -15.50 15.79 -7.50
N ALA A 257 -14.57 15.18 -8.22
CA ALA A 257 -13.14 15.52 -8.19
C ALA A 257 -12.68 16.32 -9.43
N THR A 258 -13.58 16.68 -10.33
CA THR A 258 -13.27 17.59 -11.45
C THR A 258 -13.05 18.99 -10.87
N PRO A 259 -11.88 19.63 -11.06
CA PRO A 259 -11.68 21.01 -10.65
C PRO A 259 -12.71 21.88 -11.38
N ASN A 260 -13.48 22.66 -10.63
CA ASN A 260 -14.34 23.70 -11.18
C ASN A 260 -13.43 24.77 -11.82
N HIS A 261 -13.10 24.64 -13.08
CA HIS A 261 -12.60 25.76 -13.88
C HIS A 261 -13.75 26.76 -14.14
N ASN A 262 -14.20 27.42 -13.09
CA ASN A 262 -15.04 28.62 -13.21
C ASN A 262 -14.12 29.82 -13.50
N SER A 263 -13.60 29.90 -14.72
CA SER A 263 -13.18 31.19 -15.30
C SER A 263 -14.44 31.97 -15.61
N GLN A 264 -14.80 32.91 -14.74
CA GLN A 264 -15.79 33.91 -15.05
C GLN A 264 -15.25 34.79 -16.20
N ASN A 265 -15.50 34.41 -17.42
CA ASN A 265 -15.46 35.35 -18.52
C ASN A 265 -16.85 36.00 -18.65
N HIS A 266 -16.91 37.29 -18.37
CA HIS A 266 -17.99 38.16 -18.72
C HIS A 266 -18.11 38.26 -20.25
N ASP A 267 -18.86 37.36 -20.86
CA ASP A 267 -19.53 37.58 -22.14
C ASP A 267 -20.59 36.48 -22.30
N GLY A 268 -21.85 36.90 -22.28
CA GLY A 268 -23.01 36.01 -22.30
C GLY A 268 -23.22 35.35 -23.68
N GLN A 269 -22.59 34.20 -23.85
CA GLN A 269 -23.04 33.25 -24.87
C GLN A 269 -23.09 31.86 -24.21
N ASN A 270 -24.30 31.32 -24.08
CA ASN A 270 -24.58 29.95 -23.73
C ASN A 270 -23.94 29.02 -24.79
N HIS A 271 -22.74 28.55 -24.54
CA HIS A 271 -22.25 27.34 -25.18
C HIS A 271 -22.72 26.14 -24.35
N ASP A 272 -23.54 25.30 -24.99
CA ASP A 272 -23.88 23.95 -24.50
C ASP A 272 -22.63 23.28 -23.97
N SER A 273 -22.62 23.04 -22.66
CA SER A 273 -21.59 22.22 -22.00
C SER A 273 -21.78 20.78 -22.47
N GLN A 274 -21.28 20.49 -23.66
CA GLN A 274 -21.04 19.09 -24.03
C GLN A 274 -19.98 18.56 -23.05
N SER A 275 -20.43 17.73 -22.09
CA SER A 275 -19.56 16.92 -21.28
C SER A 275 -18.61 16.19 -22.23
N LEU A 276 -17.32 16.53 -22.18
CA LEU A 276 -16.29 15.77 -22.88
C LEU A 276 -16.44 14.30 -22.50
N PRO A 277 -16.38 13.37 -23.47
CA PRO A 277 -16.46 11.96 -23.17
C PRO A 277 -15.40 11.60 -22.12
N ASP A 278 -15.77 10.79 -21.12
CA ASP A 278 -14.86 10.25 -20.10
C ASP A 278 -13.65 9.64 -20.80
N LEU A 279 -12.57 10.39 -20.93
CA LEU A 279 -11.32 9.85 -21.45
C LEU A 279 -10.84 8.77 -20.48
N PRO A 280 -10.41 7.62 -20.98
CA PRO A 280 -9.87 6.60 -20.13
C PRO A 280 -8.76 7.21 -19.28
N SER A 281 -8.82 6.98 -17.99
CA SER A 281 -7.80 7.43 -17.06
C SER A 281 -7.29 6.23 -16.25
N SER A 282 -6.11 6.40 -15.71
CA SER A 282 -5.46 5.42 -14.87
C SER A 282 -4.82 6.09 -13.66
N ILE A 283 -4.44 5.30 -12.69
CA ILE A 283 -3.72 5.76 -11.52
C ILE A 283 -2.47 4.92 -11.33
N CYS A 284 -1.36 5.54 -10.94
CA CYS A 284 -0.13 4.82 -10.61
C CYS A 284 0.53 5.38 -9.35
N LEU A 285 1.31 4.54 -8.66
CA LEU A 285 2.28 5.03 -7.70
C LEU A 285 3.55 5.48 -8.43
N ALA A 286 4.20 6.51 -7.90
CA ALA A 286 5.38 7.12 -8.48
C ALA A 286 6.38 7.51 -7.41
N LEU A 287 7.65 7.12 -7.56
CA LEU A 287 8.71 7.51 -6.64
C LEU A 287 9.40 8.78 -7.15
N LEU A 288 9.05 9.93 -6.56
CA LEU A 288 9.50 11.26 -6.97
C LEU A 288 10.42 11.89 -5.93
N LYS A 289 11.30 12.80 -6.35
CA LYS A 289 12.07 13.66 -5.43
C LYS A 289 11.14 14.67 -4.76
N LEU A 290 11.28 14.86 -3.45
CA LEU A 290 10.46 15.81 -2.70
C LEU A 290 10.59 17.25 -3.22
N SER A 291 11.80 17.67 -3.64
CA SER A 291 12.02 18.99 -4.26
C SER A 291 11.16 19.21 -5.50
N ASP A 292 11.03 18.16 -6.32
CA ASP A 292 10.28 18.25 -7.57
C ASP A 292 8.76 18.18 -7.32
N ILE A 293 8.31 17.42 -6.30
CA ILE A 293 6.91 17.42 -5.87
C ILE A 293 6.49 18.82 -5.38
N HIS A 294 7.30 19.46 -4.53
CA HIS A 294 7.01 20.82 -4.06
C HIS A 294 6.94 21.81 -5.21
N LEU A 295 7.83 21.68 -6.19
CA LEU A 295 7.81 22.54 -7.39
C LEU A 295 6.50 22.40 -8.15
N VAL A 296 5.99 21.16 -8.32
CA VAL A 296 4.71 20.91 -8.98
C VAL A 296 3.54 21.51 -8.18
N LEU A 297 3.55 21.37 -6.86
CA LEU A 297 2.49 21.90 -5.99
C LEU A 297 2.47 23.43 -5.89
N ASP A 298 3.65 24.08 -5.96
CA ASP A 298 3.78 25.54 -5.85
C ASP A 298 3.35 26.26 -7.14
N ASP A 299 3.41 25.58 -8.29
CA ASP A 299 3.07 26.20 -9.59
C ASP A 299 2.43 25.17 -10.55
N GLU A 300 1.25 24.69 -10.21
CA GLU A 300 0.51 23.70 -11.01
C GLU A 300 0.19 24.20 -12.44
N ALA A 301 -0.01 25.50 -12.60
CA ALA A 301 -0.39 26.08 -13.89
C ALA A 301 0.74 26.02 -14.94
N HIS A 302 2.01 26.06 -14.51
CA HIS A 302 3.17 26.09 -15.37
C HIS A 302 3.92 24.77 -15.41
N ASN A 303 3.77 23.90 -14.40
CA ASN A 303 4.48 22.63 -14.29
C ASN A 303 3.67 21.48 -14.89
N ARG A 304 3.91 21.20 -16.17
CA ARG A 304 3.27 20.08 -16.88
C ARG A 304 3.90 18.76 -16.49
N LEU A 305 3.17 17.98 -15.70
CA LEU A 305 3.53 16.63 -15.32
C LEU A 305 3.08 15.63 -16.39
N SER A 306 3.94 14.72 -16.78
CA SER A 306 3.58 13.64 -17.70
C SER A 306 4.22 12.31 -17.26
N VAL A 307 3.55 11.20 -17.61
CA VAL A 307 4.02 9.83 -17.42
C VAL A 307 3.96 9.12 -18.75
N ASN A 308 5.09 8.64 -19.24
CA ASN A 308 5.18 7.99 -20.55
C ASN A 308 4.55 8.83 -21.70
N GLY A 309 4.69 10.15 -21.63
CA GLY A 309 4.14 11.10 -22.62
C GLY A 309 2.68 11.51 -22.38
N GLU A 310 1.95 10.83 -21.50
CA GLU A 310 0.56 11.16 -21.16
C GLU A 310 0.49 12.16 -19.99
N ALA A 311 -0.42 13.11 -20.07
CA ALA A 311 -0.60 14.12 -19.03
C ALA A 311 -1.00 13.47 -17.69
N ALA A 312 -0.41 13.98 -16.60
CA ALA A 312 -0.65 13.45 -15.27
C ALA A 312 -0.80 14.57 -14.24
N GLU A 313 -1.43 14.24 -13.10
CA GLU A 313 -1.61 15.13 -11.95
C GLU A 313 -1.36 14.42 -10.63
N LEU A 314 -0.90 15.15 -9.61
CA LEU A 314 -0.71 14.62 -8.26
C LEU A 314 -2.07 14.38 -7.58
N ALA A 315 -2.25 13.22 -6.95
CA ALA A 315 -3.46 12.83 -6.24
C ALA A 315 -3.16 12.48 -4.77
N LEU A 316 -2.58 13.44 -4.03
CA LEU A 316 -2.10 13.22 -2.66
C LEU A 316 -3.26 13.03 -1.69
N PRO A 317 -3.38 11.89 -0.98
CA PRO A 317 -4.36 11.74 0.09
C PRO A 317 -3.96 12.55 1.33
N ASP A 318 -4.95 12.97 2.13
CA ASP A 318 -4.77 13.85 3.29
C ASP A 318 -3.72 13.36 4.30
N TRP A 319 -3.64 12.04 4.51
CA TRP A 319 -2.68 11.46 5.45
C TRP A 319 -1.20 11.70 5.05
N MET A 320 -0.93 11.99 3.78
CA MET A 320 0.42 12.31 3.30
C MET A 320 0.84 13.75 3.62
N LEU A 321 -0.13 14.61 3.89
CA LEU A 321 0.12 16.02 4.14
C LEU A 321 0.38 16.33 5.63
N PRO A 322 1.23 17.33 5.95
CA PRO A 322 2.16 17.96 5.02
C PRO A 322 3.26 16.99 4.58
N LEU A 323 3.70 17.14 3.33
CA LEU A 323 4.88 16.39 2.86
C LEU A 323 6.13 16.78 3.67
N PRO A 324 7.09 15.85 3.86
CA PRO A 324 8.38 16.19 4.43
C PRO A 324 9.04 17.30 3.60
N ARG A 325 9.62 18.30 4.27
CA ARG A 325 10.40 19.32 3.55
C ARG A 325 11.69 18.69 3.05
N PRO A 326 12.14 19.01 1.82
CA PRO A 326 13.45 18.58 1.34
C PRO A 326 14.53 19.03 2.32
N ALA A 327 15.46 18.13 2.67
CA ALA A 327 16.63 18.53 3.43
C ALA A 327 17.32 19.70 2.69
N LYS A 328 17.59 20.79 3.40
CA LYS A 328 18.39 21.88 2.81
C LYS A 328 19.71 21.31 2.34
N ALA A 329 20.07 21.60 1.08
CA ALA A 329 21.31 21.18 0.44
C ALA A 329 22.51 21.74 1.19
#